data_cff74d360449101e632f1004ea057a23
#
_entry.id   cff74d360449101e632f1004ea057a23
#
_cell.length_a   1.000
_cell.length_b   1.000
_cell.length_c   1.000
_cell.angle_alpha   90.00
_cell.angle_beta   90.00
_cell.angle_gamma   90.00
#
_symmetry.space_group_name_H-M   'P 1'
#
loop_
_entity.id
_entity.type
_entity.pdbx_description
1 polymer ?
#
loop_
_entity_poly.entity_id
_entity_poly.type
_entity_poly.pdbx_seq_one_letter_code
_entity_poly.pdbx_strand_id
1 'polypeptide(L)'
;VSLVVKNLWVFRGGRAVLEDVSFSAGREFVLVAGPNGAGKTTLFLAILGQVPHRGEICVEGLCGEERAAKVGYVPQYIHIEAEATVWEYVYLPAKFRRIKAAERAAEEALKAVELYALRDRPITALSGGQRQRAAVARALATGGDVLLLDEPMANVDPQGRVELMTLLRELKKDRTILMTSHELTFPSDLADKVLLLNKRVVAYGPPDAVFREEVLMKIYRYVRIAKTPAGYVCVTEDYAHPH
;
A
#
# COMPACT_ATOMS: atom_id res chain seq x y z
N VAL A 1 10.44 11.60 9.93
CA VAL A 1 9.20 11.50 9.12
C VAL A 1 9.61 11.09 7.72
N SER A 2 9.15 9.91 7.29
CA SER A 2 9.56 9.32 6.00
C SER A 2 8.69 9.76 4.82
N LEU A 3 7.44 10.09 5.08
CA LEU A 3 6.50 10.59 4.07
C LEU A 3 5.76 11.83 4.60
N VAL A 4 5.74 12.88 3.80
CA VAL A 4 4.97 14.11 4.05
C VAL A 4 4.12 14.42 2.83
N VAL A 5 2.84 14.63 3.03
CA VAL A 5 1.90 15.10 2.01
C VAL A 5 1.21 16.34 2.56
N LYS A 6 1.25 17.46 1.81
CA LYS A 6 0.67 18.74 2.21
C LYS A 6 -0.17 19.33 1.09
N ASN A 7 -1.42 19.65 1.42
CA ASN A 7 -2.37 20.34 0.55
C ASN A 7 -2.45 19.69 -0.85
N LEU A 8 -2.48 18.35 -0.90
CA LEU A 8 -2.49 17.60 -2.15
C LEU A 8 -3.85 17.71 -2.84
N TRP A 9 -3.80 18.14 -4.10
CA TRP A 9 -4.94 18.15 -5.02
C TRP A 9 -4.59 17.35 -6.27
N VAL A 10 -5.50 16.48 -6.70
CA VAL A 10 -5.38 15.75 -7.97
C VAL A 10 -6.68 15.90 -8.74
N PHE A 11 -6.55 16.21 -10.04
CA PHE A 11 -7.69 16.38 -10.95
C PHE A 11 -7.62 15.35 -12.07
N ARG A 12 -8.76 14.80 -12.45
CA ARG A 12 -8.94 13.96 -13.65
C ARG A 12 -10.17 14.43 -14.41
N GLY A 13 -10.01 14.71 -15.72
CA GLY A 13 -11.12 15.20 -16.54
C GLY A 13 -11.80 16.47 -15.97
N GLY A 14 -11.03 17.39 -15.37
CA GLY A 14 -11.55 18.62 -14.78
C GLY A 14 -12.23 18.44 -13.41
N ARG A 15 -12.37 17.21 -12.92
CA ARG A 15 -12.97 16.93 -11.60
C ARG A 15 -11.89 16.63 -10.58
N ALA A 16 -12.05 17.15 -9.36
CA ALA A 16 -11.16 16.82 -8.25
C ALA A 16 -11.40 15.37 -7.79
N VAL A 17 -10.34 14.58 -7.78
CA VAL A 17 -10.31 13.21 -7.27
C VAL A 17 -9.73 13.19 -5.85
N LEU A 18 -8.75 14.06 -5.59
CA LEU A 18 -8.23 14.36 -4.25
C LEU A 18 -8.31 15.87 -4.02
N GLU A 19 -8.71 16.24 -2.80
CA GLU A 19 -8.99 17.61 -2.40
C GLU A 19 -8.34 17.90 -1.06
N ASP A 20 -7.29 18.72 -1.04
CA ASP A 20 -6.62 19.21 0.16
C ASP A 20 -6.17 18.08 1.13
N VAL A 21 -5.58 17.02 0.59
CA VAL A 21 -5.11 15.89 1.39
C VAL A 21 -3.78 16.24 2.04
N SER A 22 -3.75 16.18 3.39
CA SER A 22 -2.54 16.45 4.17
C SER A 22 -2.40 15.40 5.27
N PHE A 23 -1.23 14.75 5.33
CA PHE A 23 -0.83 13.83 6.41
C PHE A 23 0.68 13.61 6.39
N SER A 24 1.19 12.98 7.43
CA SER A 24 2.58 12.56 7.49
C SER A 24 2.71 11.19 8.15
N ALA A 25 3.66 10.38 7.67
CA ALA A 25 3.97 9.08 8.24
C ALA A 25 5.47 8.94 8.50
N GLY A 26 5.82 8.27 9.60
CA GLY A 26 7.18 7.85 9.94
C GLY A 26 7.39 6.38 9.58
N ARG A 27 8.31 5.73 10.30
CA ARG A 27 8.44 4.26 10.24
C ARG A 27 7.28 3.63 11.00
N GLU A 28 6.20 3.43 10.30
CA GLU A 28 4.92 2.95 10.83
C GLU A 28 4.08 2.33 9.72
N PHE A 29 3.08 1.57 10.10
CA PHE A 29 2.11 1.02 9.16
C PHE A 29 0.84 1.88 9.18
N VAL A 30 0.51 2.46 8.01
CA VAL A 30 -0.70 3.26 7.81
C VAL A 30 -1.68 2.48 6.93
N LEU A 31 -2.84 2.16 7.47
CA LEU A 31 -3.97 1.65 6.69
C LEU A 31 -4.68 2.82 6.00
N VAL A 32 -4.69 2.85 4.68
CA VAL A 32 -5.46 3.81 3.88
C VAL A 32 -6.82 3.21 3.55
N ALA A 33 -7.82 3.58 4.34
CA ALA A 33 -9.18 3.05 4.25
C ALA A 33 -10.12 4.04 3.57
N GLY A 34 -11.17 3.53 2.95
CA GLY A 34 -12.21 4.34 2.30
C GLY A 34 -12.96 3.56 1.24
N PRO A 35 -14.15 4.03 0.83
CA PRO A 35 -14.98 3.36 -0.17
C PRO A 35 -14.31 3.31 -1.55
N ASN A 36 -14.92 2.57 -2.46
CA ASN A 36 -14.49 2.58 -3.86
C ASN A 36 -14.63 3.99 -4.44
N GLY A 37 -13.64 4.41 -5.23
CA GLY A 37 -13.62 5.80 -5.76
C GLY A 37 -13.17 6.88 -4.77
N ALA A 38 -12.80 6.55 -3.54
CA ALA A 38 -12.31 7.50 -2.53
C ALA A 38 -10.99 8.20 -2.89
N GLY A 39 -10.26 7.71 -3.90
CA GLY A 39 -8.98 8.28 -4.35
C GLY A 39 -7.75 7.56 -3.81
N LYS A 40 -7.88 6.38 -3.18
CA LYS A 40 -6.77 5.62 -2.56
C LYS A 40 -5.62 5.34 -3.55
N THR A 41 -5.91 4.70 -4.68
CA THR A 41 -4.92 4.45 -5.75
C THR A 41 -4.37 5.76 -6.33
N THR A 42 -5.22 6.79 -6.49
CA THR A 42 -4.79 8.10 -6.98
C THR A 42 -3.79 8.77 -6.03
N LEU A 43 -3.97 8.62 -4.71
CA LEU A 43 -3.01 9.07 -3.71
C LEU A 43 -1.65 8.38 -3.91
N PHE A 44 -1.64 7.07 -4.11
CA PHE A 44 -0.40 6.32 -4.35
C PHE A 44 0.29 6.75 -5.66
N LEU A 45 -0.48 6.92 -6.73
CA LEU A 45 0.06 7.41 -8.01
C LEU A 45 0.63 8.84 -7.91
N ALA A 46 0.03 9.70 -7.07
CA ALA A 46 0.57 11.04 -6.81
C ALA A 46 1.88 10.97 -6.01
N ILE A 47 1.98 10.11 -4.98
CA ILE A 47 3.22 9.88 -4.23
C ILE A 47 4.33 9.38 -5.15
N LEU A 48 4.01 8.50 -6.09
CA LEU A 48 4.94 7.98 -7.12
C LEU A 48 5.31 9.00 -8.21
N GLY A 49 4.63 10.17 -8.26
CA GLY A 49 4.82 11.14 -9.33
C GLY A 49 4.23 10.73 -10.68
N GLN A 50 3.33 9.75 -10.71
CA GLN A 50 2.72 9.21 -11.94
C GLN A 50 1.47 9.96 -12.38
N VAL A 51 0.99 10.90 -11.59
CA VAL A 51 -0.13 11.78 -11.94
C VAL A 51 0.19 13.23 -11.59
N PRO A 52 -0.25 14.19 -12.42
CA PRO A 52 -0.11 15.61 -12.12
C PRO A 52 -0.88 15.96 -10.84
N HIS A 53 -0.27 16.76 -9.99
CA HIS A 53 -0.85 17.18 -8.72
C HIS A 53 -0.44 18.61 -8.35
N ARG A 54 -1.18 19.21 -7.42
CA ARG A 54 -0.81 20.42 -6.71
C ARG A 54 -0.55 20.07 -5.25
N GLY A 55 0.21 20.88 -4.54
CA GLY A 55 0.64 20.61 -3.18
C GLY A 55 2.04 20.02 -3.13
N GLU A 56 2.49 19.64 -1.94
CA GLU A 56 3.83 19.14 -1.69
C GLU A 56 3.79 17.66 -1.28
N ILE A 57 4.67 16.85 -1.88
CA ILE A 57 4.90 15.46 -1.49
C ILE A 57 6.40 15.25 -1.34
N CYS A 58 6.84 14.87 -0.14
CA CYS A 58 8.24 14.55 0.15
C CYS A 58 8.36 13.13 0.71
N VAL A 59 9.35 12.38 0.22
CA VAL A 59 9.71 11.04 0.70
C VAL A 59 11.17 11.05 1.10
N GLU A 60 11.47 10.69 2.35
CA GLU A 60 12.83 10.73 2.92
C GLU A 60 13.55 12.08 2.66
N GLY A 61 12.81 13.19 2.78
CA GLY A 61 13.30 14.54 2.54
C GLY A 61 13.41 14.95 1.07
N LEU A 62 13.15 14.05 0.12
CA LEU A 62 13.18 14.34 -1.32
C LEU A 62 11.75 14.73 -1.77
N CYS A 63 11.59 15.93 -2.33
CA CYS A 63 10.28 16.48 -2.72
C CYS A 63 10.07 16.54 -4.23
N GLY A 64 11.10 16.36 -5.04
CA GLY A 64 11.04 16.31 -6.50
C GLY A 64 10.72 14.92 -7.07
N GLU A 65 11.01 14.73 -8.35
CA GLU A 65 10.82 13.45 -9.05
C GLU A 65 11.68 12.32 -8.45
N GLU A 66 12.83 12.67 -7.87
CA GLU A 66 13.76 11.77 -7.21
C GLU A 66 13.16 11.01 -6.03
N ARG A 67 12.06 11.53 -5.43
CA ARG A 67 11.34 10.83 -4.35
C ARG A 67 10.86 9.43 -4.75
N ALA A 68 10.51 9.27 -6.04
CA ALA A 68 10.05 7.98 -6.56
C ALA A 68 11.09 6.86 -6.42
N ALA A 69 12.39 7.20 -6.36
CA ALA A 69 13.46 6.23 -6.15
C ALA A 69 13.45 5.61 -4.73
N LYS A 70 12.78 6.27 -3.79
CA LYS A 70 12.62 5.83 -2.39
C LYS A 70 11.34 5.05 -2.13
N VAL A 71 10.49 4.89 -3.16
CA VAL A 71 9.18 4.28 -3.05
C VAL A 71 9.14 2.95 -3.78
N GLY A 72 8.84 1.89 -3.03
CA GLY A 72 8.45 0.60 -3.57
C GLY A 72 6.92 0.53 -3.73
N TYR A 73 6.44 0.02 -4.86
CA TYR A 73 5.01 -0.04 -5.15
C TYR A 73 4.56 -1.44 -5.56
N VAL A 74 3.51 -1.91 -4.90
CA VAL A 74 2.79 -3.14 -5.24
C VAL A 74 1.41 -2.72 -5.77
N PRO A 75 1.14 -2.87 -7.08
CA PRO A 75 -0.15 -2.53 -7.66
C PRO A 75 -1.22 -3.58 -7.30
N GLN A 76 -2.49 -3.18 -7.38
CA GLN A 76 -3.64 -4.06 -7.16
C GLN A 76 -3.65 -5.26 -8.13
N TYR A 77 -3.26 -5.05 -9.38
CA TYR A 77 -3.15 -6.10 -10.38
C TYR A 77 -1.67 -6.31 -10.74
N ILE A 78 -1.19 -7.51 -10.48
CA ILE A 78 0.18 -7.89 -10.78
C ILE A 78 0.23 -8.40 -12.23
N HIS A 79 0.82 -7.61 -13.12
CA HIS A 79 1.13 -8.08 -14.47
C HIS A 79 2.33 -9.03 -14.41
N ILE A 80 2.13 -10.23 -14.93
CA ILE A 80 3.15 -11.30 -14.97
C ILE A 80 3.42 -11.61 -16.43
N GLU A 81 4.66 -11.46 -16.85
CA GLU A 81 5.15 -11.99 -18.12
C GLU A 81 5.32 -13.50 -17.98
N ALA A 82 4.67 -14.27 -18.85
CA ALA A 82 4.52 -15.72 -18.70
C ALA A 82 5.85 -16.50 -18.63
N GLU A 83 6.93 -15.97 -19.20
CA GLU A 83 8.23 -16.62 -19.30
C GLU A 83 9.25 -16.19 -18.24
N ALA A 84 8.94 -15.15 -17.42
CA ALA A 84 9.88 -14.63 -16.45
C ALA A 84 10.04 -15.59 -15.25
N THR A 85 11.26 -15.78 -14.80
CA THR A 85 11.56 -16.41 -13.51
C THR A 85 11.24 -15.46 -12.37
N VAL A 86 11.09 -16.00 -11.15
CA VAL A 86 10.92 -15.20 -9.93
C VAL A 86 12.09 -14.23 -9.73
N TRP A 87 13.32 -14.68 -10.07
CA TRP A 87 14.50 -13.82 -10.06
C TRP A 87 14.37 -12.64 -11.00
N GLU A 88 14.08 -12.90 -12.27
CA GLU A 88 13.95 -11.85 -13.30
C GLU A 88 12.84 -10.85 -12.96
N TYR A 89 11.72 -11.34 -12.43
CA TYR A 89 10.60 -10.48 -11.99
C TYR A 89 11.02 -9.46 -10.93
N VAL A 90 11.92 -9.84 -10.03
CA VAL A 90 12.41 -8.97 -8.93
C VAL A 90 13.63 -8.16 -9.36
N TYR A 91 14.59 -8.78 -10.05
CA TYR A 91 15.87 -8.19 -10.41
C TYR A 91 15.79 -7.16 -11.53
N LEU A 92 15.09 -7.47 -12.64
CA LEU A 92 15.10 -6.62 -13.82
C LEU A 92 14.58 -5.20 -13.54
N PRO A 93 13.48 -4.97 -12.80
CA PRO A 93 13.05 -3.64 -12.44
C PRO A 93 14.07 -2.85 -11.62
N ALA A 94 14.78 -3.51 -10.69
CA ALA A 94 15.84 -2.87 -9.91
C ALA A 94 17.01 -2.45 -10.80
N LYS A 95 17.40 -3.33 -11.74
CA LYS A 95 18.44 -3.04 -12.74
C LYS A 95 18.05 -1.87 -13.65
N PHE A 96 16.82 -1.86 -14.19
CA PHE A 96 16.34 -0.78 -15.06
C PHE A 96 16.24 0.57 -14.31
N ARG A 97 15.88 0.55 -13.04
CA ARG A 97 15.90 1.75 -12.17
C ARG A 97 17.31 2.16 -11.73
N ARG A 98 18.35 1.45 -12.18
CA ARG A 98 19.76 1.69 -11.85
C ARG A 98 20.01 1.66 -10.34
N ILE A 99 19.32 0.80 -9.62
CA ILE A 99 19.58 0.60 -8.18
C ILE A 99 21.01 0.11 -8.01
N LYS A 100 21.75 0.76 -7.11
CA LYS A 100 23.11 0.34 -6.80
C LYS A 100 23.09 -1.09 -6.25
N ALA A 101 23.95 -1.96 -6.82
CA ALA A 101 24.00 -3.37 -6.48
C ALA A 101 22.62 -4.07 -6.62
N ALA A 102 21.93 -3.89 -7.76
CA ALA A 102 20.58 -4.42 -8.02
C ALA A 102 20.46 -5.92 -7.79
N GLU A 103 21.51 -6.72 -8.10
CA GLU A 103 21.55 -8.17 -7.84
C GLU A 103 21.44 -8.47 -6.34
N ARG A 104 22.23 -7.78 -5.54
CA ARG A 104 22.22 -7.93 -4.09
C ARG A 104 20.87 -7.46 -3.50
N ALA A 105 20.32 -6.36 -4.00
CA ALA A 105 19.02 -5.88 -3.58
C ALA A 105 17.90 -6.88 -3.89
N ALA A 106 17.94 -7.51 -5.06
CA ALA A 106 16.99 -8.57 -5.44
C ALA A 106 17.15 -9.84 -4.59
N GLU A 107 18.37 -10.24 -4.31
CA GLU A 107 18.68 -11.39 -3.45
C GLU A 107 18.17 -11.17 -2.02
N GLU A 108 18.50 -10.04 -1.42
CA GLU A 108 18.05 -9.64 -0.07
C GLU A 108 16.51 -9.54 -0.01
N ALA A 109 15.88 -8.98 -1.04
CA ALA A 109 14.42 -8.88 -1.13
C ALA A 109 13.76 -10.27 -1.22
N LEU A 110 14.29 -11.18 -2.03
CA LEU A 110 13.76 -12.55 -2.14
C LEU A 110 13.94 -13.35 -0.86
N LYS A 111 15.04 -13.14 -0.14
CA LYS A 111 15.27 -13.75 1.19
C LYS A 111 14.27 -13.21 2.21
N ALA A 112 14.04 -11.90 2.22
CA ALA A 112 13.11 -11.24 3.15
C ALA A 112 11.65 -11.75 3.00
N VAL A 113 11.25 -12.15 1.79
CA VAL A 113 9.92 -12.70 1.52
C VAL A 113 9.88 -14.24 1.46
N GLU A 114 10.98 -14.90 1.82
CA GLU A 114 11.12 -16.38 1.83
C GLU A 114 10.88 -17.05 0.47
N LEU A 115 11.26 -16.39 -0.62
CA LEU A 115 11.12 -16.91 -1.99
C LEU A 115 12.45 -17.20 -2.68
N TYR A 116 13.60 -17.00 -2.01
CA TYR A 116 14.91 -17.18 -2.64
C TYR A 116 15.15 -18.59 -3.20
N ALA A 117 14.66 -19.63 -2.52
CA ALA A 117 14.76 -21.01 -2.97
C ALA A 117 13.93 -21.30 -4.25
N LEU A 118 12.97 -20.43 -4.57
CA LEU A 118 12.10 -20.53 -5.74
C LEU A 118 12.53 -19.61 -6.90
N ARG A 119 13.66 -18.92 -6.79
CA ARG A 119 14.08 -17.85 -7.70
C ARG A 119 14.18 -18.26 -9.16
N ASP A 120 14.53 -19.52 -9.42
CA ASP A 120 14.72 -20.05 -10.77
C ASP A 120 13.42 -20.63 -11.37
N ARG A 121 12.31 -20.63 -10.61
CA ARG A 121 11.01 -21.09 -11.10
C ARG A 121 10.32 -20.01 -11.91
N PRO A 122 9.51 -20.39 -12.92
CA PRO A 122 8.60 -19.43 -13.56
C PRO A 122 7.68 -18.76 -12.54
N ILE A 123 7.50 -17.44 -12.65
CA ILE A 123 6.64 -16.67 -11.73
C ILE A 123 5.18 -17.16 -11.78
N THR A 124 4.74 -17.70 -12.91
CA THR A 124 3.41 -18.28 -13.13
C THR A 124 3.18 -19.57 -12.32
N ALA A 125 4.25 -20.28 -11.96
CA ALA A 125 4.17 -21.52 -11.15
C ALA A 125 3.97 -21.24 -9.65
N LEU A 126 4.02 -19.99 -9.21
CA LEU A 126 3.79 -19.61 -7.83
C LEU A 126 2.29 -19.62 -7.48
N SER A 127 1.96 -19.92 -6.20
CA SER A 127 0.62 -19.69 -5.65
C SER A 127 0.25 -18.19 -5.64
N GLY A 128 -1.02 -17.86 -5.43
CA GLY A 128 -1.48 -16.47 -5.31
C GLY A 128 -0.73 -15.70 -4.21
N GLY A 129 -0.60 -16.29 -3.02
CA GLY A 129 0.16 -15.69 -1.90
C GLY A 129 1.65 -15.55 -2.20
N GLN A 130 2.27 -16.56 -2.85
CA GLN A 130 3.66 -16.47 -3.28
C GLN A 130 3.86 -15.37 -4.33
N ARG A 131 2.96 -15.23 -5.31
CA ARG A 131 3.01 -14.13 -6.28
C ARG A 131 2.91 -12.77 -5.60
N GLN A 132 2.05 -12.64 -4.59
CA GLN A 132 1.93 -11.40 -3.83
C GLN A 132 3.22 -11.08 -3.06
N ARG A 133 3.84 -12.08 -2.43
CA ARG A 133 5.16 -11.92 -1.78
C ARG A 133 6.26 -11.58 -2.78
N ALA A 134 6.24 -12.15 -3.98
CA ALA A 134 7.17 -11.77 -5.05
C ALA A 134 6.99 -10.31 -5.49
N ALA A 135 5.75 -9.79 -5.55
CA ALA A 135 5.50 -8.38 -5.83
C ALA A 135 6.03 -7.47 -4.71
N VAL A 136 5.93 -7.88 -3.44
CA VAL A 136 6.56 -7.17 -2.32
C VAL A 136 8.09 -7.20 -2.46
N ALA A 137 8.69 -8.35 -2.81
CA ALA A 137 10.14 -8.44 -3.06
C ALA A 137 10.60 -7.48 -4.16
N ARG A 138 9.85 -7.41 -5.27
CA ARG A 138 10.11 -6.44 -6.35
C ARG A 138 10.06 -5.00 -5.85
N ALA A 139 9.07 -4.66 -5.02
CA ALA A 139 8.95 -3.33 -4.43
C ALA A 139 10.13 -3.01 -3.50
N LEU A 140 10.57 -3.97 -2.67
CA LEU A 140 11.74 -3.86 -1.81
C LEU A 140 13.03 -3.64 -2.61
N ALA A 141 13.25 -4.42 -3.66
CA ALA A 141 14.44 -4.34 -4.50
C ALA A 141 14.54 -3.02 -5.28
N THR A 142 13.40 -2.35 -5.53
CA THR A 142 13.36 -1.11 -6.32
C THR A 142 13.41 0.18 -5.51
N GLY A 143 13.59 0.15 -4.18
CA GLY A 143 13.78 1.34 -3.36
C GLY A 143 12.78 1.48 -2.22
N GLY A 144 12.50 0.39 -1.51
CA GLY A 144 11.43 0.29 -0.52
C GLY A 144 11.68 0.90 0.85
N ASP A 145 12.17 2.15 0.96
CA ASP A 145 12.15 2.89 2.24
C ASP A 145 10.68 3.19 2.65
N VAL A 146 9.86 3.55 1.66
CA VAL A 146 8.41 3.67 1.78
C VAL A 146 7.75 2.64 0.85
N LEU A 147 6.92 1.76 1.38
CA LEU A 147 6.17 0.76 0.61
C LEU A 147 4.72 1.20 0.47
N LEU A 148 4.24 1.23 -0.76
CA LEU A 148 2.85 1.44 -1.10
C LEU A 148 2.25 0.13 -1.62
N LEU A 149 1.24 -0.39 -0.93
CA LEU A 149 0.60 -1.66 -1.25
C LEU A 149 -0.87 -1.39 -1.60
N ASP A 150 -1.21 -1.47 -2.88
CA ASP A 150 -2.55 -1.17 -3.35
C ASP A 150 -3.42 -2.43 -3.35
N GLU A 151 -4.29 -2.55 -2.36
CA GLU A 151 -5.20 -3.70 -2.12
C GLU A 151 -4.50 -5.07 -2.19
N PRO A 152 -3.37 -5.28 -1.50
CA PRO A 152 -2.53 -6.46 -1.66
C PRO A 152 -3.17 -7.76 -1.18
N MET A 153 -4.27 -7.67 -0.42
CA MET A 153 -5.03 -8.83 0.09
C MET A 153 -6.14 -9.29 -0.86
N ALA A 154 -6.43 -8.50 -1.92
CA ALA A 154 -7.45 -8.87 -2.90
C ALA A 154 -7.03 -10.15 -3.64
N ASN A 155 -7.95 -11.10 -3.80
CA ASN A 155 -7.71 -12.37 -4.50
C ASN A 155 -6.59 -13.27 -3.90
N VAL A 156 -6.23 -13.05 -2.63
CA VAL A 156 -5.30 -13.91 -1.88
C VAL A 156 -6.12 -14.83 -0.97
N ASP A 157 -5.82 -16.12 -0.98
CA ASP A 157 -6.46 -17.09 -0.11
C ASP A 157 -6.15 -16.81 1.38
N PRO A 158 -6.95 -17.37 2.32
CA PRO A 158 -6.79 -17.05 3.74
C PRO A 158 -5.38 -17.33 4.29
N GLN A 159 -4.72 -18.40 3.85
CA GLN A 159 -3.37 -18.73 4.28
C GLN A 159 -2.37 -17.70 3.77
N GLY A 160 -2.43 -17.34 2.48
CA GLY A 160 -1.58 -16.33 1.88
C GLY A 160 -1.76 -14.94 2.52
N ARG A 161 -3.00 -14.61 2.95
CA ARG A 161 -3.26 -13.36 3.71
C ARG A 161 -2.52 -13.36 5.04
N VAL A 162 -2.54 -14.47 5.79
CA VAL A 162 -1.81 -14.59 7.07
C VAL A 162 -0.30 -14.48 6.86
N GLU A 163 0.24 -15.17 5.84
CA GLU A 163 1.66 -15.10 5.50
C GLU A 163 2.09 -13.67 5.12
N LEU A 164 1.28 -12.98 4.30
CA LEU A 164 1.55 -11.59 3.92
C LEU A 164 1.47 -10.64 5.12
N MET A 165 0.47 -10.79 5.99
CA MET A 165 0.37 -9.99 7.21
C MET A 165 1.58 -10.20 8.14
N THR A 166 2.06 -11.43 8.28
CA THR A 166 3.25 -11.76 9.06
C THR A 166 4.49 -11.06 8.47
N LEU A 167 4.67 -11.14 7.15
CA LEU A 167 5.73 -10.43 6.45
C LEU A 167 5.66 -8.91 6.68
N LEU A 168 4.47 -8.31 6.57
CA LEU A 168 4.29 -6.87 6.76
C LEU A 168 4.57 -6.42 8.20
N ARG A 169 4.30 -7.28 9.21
CA ARG A 169 4.70 -7.01 10.61
C ARG A 169 6.22 -6.91 10.78
N GLU A 170 6.96 -7.76 10.09
CA GLU A 170 8.43 -7.69 10.13
C GLU A 170 8.93 -6.45 9.38
N LEU A 171 8.42 -6.17 8.19
CA LEU A 171 8.85 -5.04 7.37
C LEU A 171 8.56 -3.67 7.99
N LYS A 172 7.46 -3.51 8.76
CA LYS A 172 7.12 -2.23 9.39
C LYS A 172 8.11 -1.78 10.48
N LYS A 173 8.96 -2.69 10.98
CA LYS A 173 9.96 -2.35 12.00
C LYS A 173 10.99 -1.34 11.48
N ASP A 174 11.31 -1.40 10.19
CA ASP A 174 12.36 -0.60 9.56
C ASP A 174 11.86 0.32 8.45
N ARG A 175 10.59 0.20 8.04
CA ARG A 175 10.01 0.90 6.88
C ARG A 175 8.71 1.60 7.21
N THR A 176 8.38 2.56 6.36
CA THR A 176 7.03 3.14 6.31
C THR A 176 6.21 2.33 5.32
N ILE A 177 5.06 1.83 5.75
CA ILE A 177 4.16 1.04 4.90
C ILE A 177 2.81 1.74 4.83
N LEU A 178 2.34 2.02 3.62
CA LEU A 178 0.96 2.42 3.38
C LEU A 178 0.26 1.29 2.62
N MET A 179 -0.85 0.80 3.15
CA MET A 179 -1.64 -0.24 2.51
C MET A 179 -3.07 0.25 2.30
N THR A 180 -3.57 0.20 1.07
CA THR A 180 -4.98 0.47 0.82
C THR A 180 -5.81 -0.77 1.11
N SER A 181 -7.01 -0.56 1.65
CA SER A 181 -8.04 -1.59 1.76
C SER A 181 -9.43 -0.96 1.64
N HIS A 182 -10.34 -1.67 1.00
CA HIS A 182 -11.77 -1.41 1.09
C HIS A 182 -12.42 -2.20 2.23
N GLU A 183 -11.78 -3.28 2.70
CA GLU A 183 -12.19 -4.02 3.87
C GLU A 183 -11.65 -3.32 5.13
N LEU A 184 -12.54 -3.00 6.07
CA LEU A 184 -12.19 -2.38 7.36
C LEU A 184 -11.96 -3.39 8.48
N THR A 185 -12.19 -4.67 8.21
CA THR A 185 -11.82 -5.76 9.11
C THR A 185 -10.31 -5.94 9.07
N PHE A 186 -9.64 -5.64 10.17
CA PHE A 186 -8.19 -5.53 10.18
C PHE A 186 -7.58 -5.95 11.54
N PRO A 187 -6.43 -6.66 11.57
CA PRO A 187 -5.73 -6.97 12.81
C PRO A 187 -5.28 -5.70 13.55
N SER A 188 -5.61 -5.60 14.85
CA SER A 188 -5.32 -4.42 15.65
C SER A 188 -3.83 -4.12 15.83
N ASP A 189 -2.99 -5.14 15.68
CA ASP A 189 -1.54 -5.08 15.90
C ASP A 189 -0.74 -4.69 14.65
N LEU A 190 -1.37 -4.66 13.49
CA LEU A 190 -0.67 -4.35 12.22
C LEU A 190 -0.67 -2.85 11.94
N ALA A 191 -1.81 -2.17 12.00
CA ALA A 191 -1.90 -0.75 11.72
C ALA A 191 -1.55 0.10 12.94
N ASP A 192 -0.56 0.97 12.80
CA ASP A 192 -0.23 1.99 13.81
C ASP A 192 -1.14 3.21 13.64
N LYS A 193 -1.52 3.53 12.40
CA LYS A 193 -2.48 4.59 12.06
C LYS A 193 -3.42 4.17 10.94
N VAL A 194 -4.55 4.83 10.90
CA VAL A 194 -5.55 4.71 9.81
C VAL A 194 -5.74 6.09 9.19
N LEU A 195 -5.60 6.16 7.87
CA LEU A 195 -5.97 7.31 7.05
C LEU A 195 -7.33 7.00 6.39
N LEU A 196 -8.39 7.57 6.92
CA LEU A 196 -9.72 7.43 6.35
C LEU A 196 -9.90 8.49 5.26
N LEU A 197 -9.98 8.03 4.01
CA LEU A 197 -10.00 8.87 2.82
C LEU A 197 -11.36 8.79 2.10
N ASN A 198 -11.89 9.94 1.72
CA ASN A 198 -12.98 10.07 0.75
C ASN A 198 -12.82 11.40 0.01
N LYS A 199 -11.98 11.41 -1.04
CA LYS A 199 -11.43 12.59 -1.73
C LYS A 199 -10.64 13.53 -0.82
N ARG A 200 -11.04 13.65 0.44
CA ARG A 200 -10.37 14.40 1.52
C ARG A 200 -10.01 13.47 2.67
N VAL A 201 -9.13 13.91 3.53
CA VAL A 201 -8.89 13.23 4.80
C VAL A 201 -10.11 13.43 5.70
N VAL A 202 -10.82 12.34 5.99
CA VAL A 202 -11.98 12.36 6.91
C VAL A 202 -11.51 12.19 8.35
N ALA A 203 -10.51 11.33 8.56
CA ALA A 203 -9.85 11.14 9.84
C ALA A 203 -8.45 10.57 9.61
N TYR A 204 -7.51 10.89 10.48
CA TYR A 204 -6.16 10.34 10.52
C TYR A 204 -5.69 10.18 11.96
N GLY A 205 -5.30 9.00 12.34
CA GLY A 205 -4.85 8.73 13.72
C GLY A 205 -4.79 7.24 14.03
N PRO A 206 -4.59 6.88 15.31
CA PRO A 206 -4.57 5.48 15.73
C PRO A 206 -5.92 4.80 15.46
N PRO A 207 -5.95 3.47 15.26
CA PRO A 207 -7.17 2.73 14.92
C PRO A 207 -8.35 3.02 15.86
N ASP A 208 -8.12 3.09 17.17
CA ASP A 208 -9.17 3.38 18.16
C ASP A 208 -9.83 4.77 18.00
N ALA A 209 -9.13 5.72 17.40
CA ALA A 209 -9.68 7.04 17.12
C ALA A 209 -10.49 7.10 15.84
N VAL A 210 -10.14 6.26 14.85
CA VAL A 210 -10.72 6.27 13.51
C VAL A 210 -11.85 5.25 13.37
N PHE A 211 -11.69 4.03 13.92
CA PHE A 211 -12.71 2.98 13.90
C PHE A 211 -13.78 3.22 14.96
N ARG A 212 -14.53 4.30 14.78
CA ARG A 212 -15.73 4.66 15.55
C ARG A 212 -16.90 4.79 14.61
N GLU A 213 -18.08 4.33 15.02
CA GLU A 213 -19.28 4.41 14.17
C GLU A 213 -19.54 5.85 13.70
N GLU A 214 -19.45 6.84 14.59
CA GLU A 214 -19.62 8.27 14.31
C GLU A 214 -18.63 8.84 13.28
N VAL A 215 -17.42 8.27 13.20
CA VAL A 215 -16.40 8.68 12.23
C VAL A 215 -16.65 8.01 10.88
N LEU A 216 -16.90 6.70 10.88
CA LEU A 216 -17.12 5.93 9.66
C LEU A 216 -18.45 6.28 8.98
N MET A 217 -19.49 6.61 9.74
CA MET A 217 -20.79 7.07 9.20
C MET A 217 -20.72 8.38 8.40
N LYS A 218 -19.57 9.10 8.45
CA LYS A 218 -19.36 10.27 7.57
C LYS A 218 -19.19 9.86 6.10
N ILE A 219 -18.82 8.60 5.81
CA ILE A 219 -18.52 8.11 4.46
C ILE A 219 -19.20 6.79 4.10
N TYR A 220 -19.75 6.07 5.08
CA TYR A 220 -20.51 4.83 4.88
C TYR A 220 -21.94 5.01 5.35
N ARG A 221 -22.89 4.42 4.62
CA ARG A 221 -24.33 4.50 4.94
C ARG A 221 -24.69 3.70 6.19
N TYR A 222 -24.03 2.54 6.35
CA TYR A 222 -24.24 1.66 7.48
C TYR A 222 -22.89 1.23 8.04
N VAL A 223 -22.79 1.20 9.35
CA VAL A 223 -21.56 0.83 10.06
C VAL A 223 -21.91 0.01 11.28
N ARG A 224 -21.23 -1.12 11.45
CA ARG A 224 -21.16 -1.86 12.71
C ARG A 224 -19.73 -2.21 12.97
N ILE A 225 -19.26 -1.93 14.17
CA ILE A 225 -17.88 -2.18 14.59
C ILE A 225 -17.91 -3.05 15.85
N ALA A 226 -17.11 -4.12 15.82
CA ALA A 226 -16.78 -4.88 17.03
C ALA A 226 -15.26 -4.89 17.20
N LYS A 227 -14.79 -4.47 18.37
CA LYS A 227 -13.40 -4.63 18.76
C LYS A 227 -13.23 -6.00 19.42
N THR A 228 -12.30 -6.78 18.90
CA THR A 228 -11.96 -8.11 19.42
C THR A 228 -10.49 -8.12 19.85
N PRO A 229 -10.02 -9.12 20.63
CA PRO A 229 -8.60 -9.26 20.94
C PRO A 229 -7.71 -9.40 19.69
N ALA A 230 -8.27 -9.93 18.58
CA ALA A 230 -7.57 -10.11 17.31
C ALA A 230 -7.59 -8.87 16.41
N GLY A 231 -8.45 -7.88 16.68
CA GLY A 231 -8.55 -6.67 15.86
C GLY A 231 -9.97 -6.11 15.77
N TYR A 232 -10.19 -5.34 14.71
CA TYR A 232 -11.49 -4.75 14.41
C TYR A 232 -12.22 -5.60 13.38
N VAL A 233 -13.48 -5.88 13.66
CA VAL A 233 -14.43 -6.46 12.71
C VAL A 233 -15.42 -5.36 12.36
N CYS A 234 -15.39 -4.91 11.11
CA CYS A 234 -16.27 -3.85 10.64
C CYS A 234 -17.16 -4.38 9.52
N VAL A 235 -18.45 -4.12 9.64
CA VAL A 235 -19.42 -4.33 8.57
C VAL A 235 -19.88 -2.95 8.11
N THR A 236 -19.69 -2.65 6.83
CA THR A 236 -20.04 -1.35 6.24
C THR A 236 -20.83 -1.56 4.95
N GLU A 237 -21.71 -0.61 4.64
CA GLU A 237 -22.39 -0.50 3.37
C GLU A 237 -22.07 0.87 2.77
N ASP A 238 -21.55 0.88 1.55
CA ASP A 238 -21.22 2.10 0.83
C ASP A 238 -22.51 2.86 0.46
N TYR A 239 -22.43 4.18 0.37
CA TYR A 239 -23.45 4.94 -0.33
C TYR A 239 -23.46 4.47 -1.78
N ALA A 240 -24.55 3.81 -2.22
CA ALA A 240 -24.71 3.46 -3.62
C ALA A 240 -24.56 4.73 -4.47
N HIS A 241 -23.55 4.75 -5.35
CA HIS A 241 -23.51 5.79 -6.36
C HIS A 241 -24.71 5.57 -7.28
N PRO A 242 -25.60 6.56 -7.46
CA PRO A 242 -26.58 6.46 -8.53
C PRO A 242 -25.79 6.37 -9.85
N HIS A 243 -26.07 5.33 -10.61
CA HIS A 243 -25.54 5.09 -11.95
C HIS A 243 -25.92 6.22 -12.91
#